data_15d14da0b2a59bc36cc0f2e7fd17feb2
#
_entry.id   15d14da0b2a59bc36cc0f2e7fd17feb2
#
_cell.length_a   1.000
_cell.length_b   1.000
_cell.length_c   1.000
_cell.angle_alpha   90.00
_cell.angle_beta   90.00
_cell.angle_gamma   90.00
#
_symmetry.space_group_name_H-M   'P 1'
#
loop_
_entity.id
_entity.type
_entity.pdbx_description
1 polymer ?
#
loop_
_entity_poly.entity_id
_entity_poly.type
_entity_poly.pdbx_seq_one_letter_code
_entity_poly.pdbx_strand_id
1 'polypeptide(L)'
;MVDPDRFDVTRKPNPHLAFGGGGAHFCLGANLARVEAAALVSEVLSRMKNMELAGPVERMPSTLINGIHSMPVRFTPSARSRTSA
;
A
#
# COMPACT_ATOMS: atom_id res chain seq x y z
N MET A 1 -18.14 -11.38 -0.80
CA MET A 1 -16.69 -11.62 -0.52
C MET A 1 -16.56 -12.48 0.73
N VAL A 2 -15.77 -13.55 0.68
CA VAL A 2 -15.53 -14.43 1.82
C VAL A 2 -14.48 -13.78 2.73
N ASP A 3 -14.75 -13.81 4.05
CA ASP A 3 -13.86 -13.23 5.07
C ASP A 3 -13.43 -11.80 4.74
N PRO A 4 -14.36 -10.84 4.66
CA PRO A 4 -14.06 -9.50 4.19
C PRO A 4 -13.06 -8.72 5.06
N ASP A 5 -12.95 -9.07 6.34
CA ASP A 5 -12.04 -8.39 7.27
C ASP A 5 -10.64 -9.01 7.29
N ARG A 6 -10.43 -10.08 6.55
CA ARG A 6 -9.13 -10.72 6.47
C ARG A 6 -8.29 -10.11 5.34
N PHE A 7 -7.09 -9.69 5.68
CA PHE A 7 -6.13 -9.26 4.67
C PHE A 7 -5.55 -10.47 3.94
N ASP A 8 -5.80 -10.57 2.63
CA ASP A 8 -5.41 -11.72 1.83
C ASP A 8 -5.04 -11.26 0.41
N VAL A 9 -3.73 -11.24 0.13
CA VAL A 9 -3.20 -10.79 -1.18
C VAL A 9 -3.46 -11.78 -2.31
N THR A 10 -3.89 -13.01 -1.96
CA THR A 10 -4.17 -14.06 -2.96
C THR A 10 -5.65 -14.15 -3.33
N ARG A 11 -6.47 -13.25 -2.79
CA ARG A 11 -7.91 -13.28 -2.97
C ARG A 11 -8.32 -13.20 -4.45
N LYS A 12 -9.15 -14.15 -4.88
CA LYS A 12 -9.72 -14.20 -6.23
C LYS A 12 -11.17 -14.72 -6.15
N PRO A 13 -12.14 -14.04 -6.79
CA PRO A 13 -12.02 -12.72 -7.41
C PRO A 13 -11.79 -11.64 -6.36
N ASN A 14 -11.27 -10.49 -6.78
CA ASN A 14 -11.04 -9.36 -5.89
C ASN A 14 -11.69 -8.09 -6.46
N PRO A 15 -13.02 -7.98 -6.38
CA PRO A 15 -13.74 -6.83 -6.92
C PRO A 15 -13.66 -5.61 -5.98
N HIS A 16 -12.48 -5.04 -5.83
CA HIS A 16 -12.28 -3.89 -4.95
C HIS A 16 -12.70 -2.58 -5.61
N LEU A 17 -12.94 -1.56 -4.78
CA LEU A 17 -13.39 -0.25 -5.20
C LEU A 17 -12.30 0.82 -5.10
N ALA A 18 -11.03 0.43 -5.02
CA ALA A 18 -9.93 1.38 -4.83
C ALA A 18 -9.88 2.46 -5.92
N PHE A 19 -10.28 2.11 -7.14
CA PHE A 19 -10.32 3.05 -8.27
C PHE A 19 -11.73 3.34 -8.77
N GLY A 20 -12.73 3.02 -7.97
CA GLY A 20 -14.13 3.17 -8.33
C GLY A 20 -14.76 1.88 -8.85
N GLY A 21 -16.04 1.94 -9.15
CA GLY A 21 -16.84 0.77 -9.53
C GLY A 21 -16.81 0.41 -11.01
N GLY A 22 -16.05 1.10 -11.81
CA GLY A 22 -16.04 0.95 -13.26
C GLY A 22 -16.92 1.98 -13.96
N GLY A 23 -17.08 1.85 -15.26
CA GLY A 23 -17.85 2.80 -16.06
C GLY A 23 -17.10 4.11 -16.33
N ALA A 24 -17.86 5.16 -16.67
CA ALA A 24 -17.28 6.43 -17.10
C ALA A 24 -16.49 7.16 -16.00
N HIS A 25 -16.78 6.87 -14.75
CA HIS A 25 -16.11 7.50 -13.60
C HIS A 25 -14.97 6.65 -13.01
N PHE A 26 -14.57 5.59 -13.68
CA PHE A 26 -13.42 4.81 -13.26
C PHE A 26 -12.15 5.67 -13.29
N CYS A 27 -11.27 5.48 -12.31
CA CYS A 27 -10.08 6.30 -12.18
C CYS A 27 -9.20 6.23 -13.43
N LEU A 28 -8.93 7.39 -14.04
CA LEU A 28 -8.10 7.49 -15.24
C LEU A 28 -6.65 7.06 -14.96
N GLY A 29 -6.17 7.30 -13.76
CA GLY A 29 -4.81 6.98 -13.35
C GLY A 29 -4.61 5.59 -12.77
N ALA A 30 -5.59 4.69 -12.84
CA ALA A 30 -5.52 3.38 -12.20
C ALA A 30 -4.31 2.56 -12.65
N ASN A 31 -4.02 2.54 -13.95
CA ASN A 31 -2.87 1.78 -14.48
C ASN A 31 -1.54 2.38 -14.02
N LEU A 32 -1.42 3.70 -14.02
CA LEU A 32 -0.24 4.39 -13.54
C LEU A 32 -0.03 4.14 -12.03
N ALA A 33 -1.11 4.24 -11.26
CA ALA A 33 -1.05 3.98 -9.82
C ALA A 33 -0.58 2.56 -9.52
N ARG A 34 -1.03 1.57 -10.28
CA ARG A 34 -0.60 0.19 -10.11
C ARG A 34 0.89 0.00 -10.41
N VAL A 35 1.39 0.65 -11.44
CA VAL A 35 2.82 0.59 -11.79
C VAL A 35 3.66 1.25 -10.69
N GLU A 36 3.26 2.41 -10.22
CA GLU A 36 3.97 3.12 -9.14
C GLU A 36 3.93 2.35 -7.84
N ALA A 37 2.77 1.81 -7.46
CA ALA A 37 2.62 1.04 -6.23
C ALA A 37 3.46 -0.24 -6.28
N ALA A 38 3.46 -0.95 -7.40
CA ALA A 38 4.27 -2.16 -7.56
C ALA A 38 5.76 -1.87 -7.42
N ALA A 39 6.24 -0.78 -8.04
CA ALA A 39 7.63 -0.38 -7.94
C ALA A 39 8.00 0.00 -6.50
N LEU A 40 7.18 0.80 -5.83
CA LEU A 40 7.42 1.23 -4.47
C LEU A 40 7.42 0.06 -3.49
N VAL A 41 6.39 -0.79 -3.54
CA VAL A 41 6.27 -1.95 -2.65
C VAL A 41 7.44 -2.91 -2.86
N SER A 42 7.84 -3.14 -4.10
CA SER A 42 8.98 -3.99 -4.44
C SER A 42 10.27 -3.47 -3.79
N GLU A 43 10.53 -2.16 -3.87
CA GLU A 43 11.69 -1.54 -3.25
C GLU A 43 11.63 -1.63 -1.72
N VAL A 44 10.48 -1.36 -1.14
CA VAL A 44 10.29 -1.45 0.32
C VAL A 44 10.58 -2.87 0.80
N LEU A 45 10.00 -3.88 0.14
CA LEU A 45 10.17 -5.28 0.54
C LEU A 45 11.63 -5.76 0.39
N SER A 46 12.36 -5.24 -0.58
CA SER A 46 13.74 -5.66 -0.80
C SER A 46 14.75 -4.93 0.09
N ARG A 47 14.45 -3.70 0.49
CA ARG A 47 15.40 -2.84 1.22
C ARG A 47 15.10 -2.67 2.70
N MET A 48 13.85 -2.88 3.11
CA MET A 48 13.41 -2.68 4.49
C MET A 48 12.99 -4.02 5.08
N LYS A 49 13.93 -4.67 5.78
CA LYS A 49 13.69 -5.98 6.37
C LYS A 49 13.15 -5.86 7.79
N ASN A 50 12.43 -6.89 8.24
CA ASN A 50 11.90 -6.98 9.60
C ASN A 50 11.10 -5.74 10.01
N MET A 51 10.25 -5.27 9.10
CA MET A 51 9.46 -4.07 9.33
C MET A 51 8.37 -4.31 10.37
N GLU A 52 8.28 -3.40 11.36
CA GLU A 52 7.28 -3.45 12.41
C GLU A 52 6.83 -2.04 12.79
N LEU A 53 5.67 -1.93 13.41
CA LEU A 53 5.22 -0.65 13.92
C LEU A 53 6.08 -0.23 15.11
N ALA A 54 6.58 1.01 15.08
CA ALA A 54 7.41 1.57 16.15
C ALA A 54 6.64 2.52 17.08
N GLY A 55 5.38 2.79 16.78
CA GLY A 55 4.55 3.67 17.56
C GLY A 55 3.11 3.64 17.09
N PRO A 56 2.23 4.49 17.67
CA PRO A 56 0.83 4.50 17.30
C PRO A 56 0.62 5.03 15.89
N VAL A 57 -0.36 4.46 15.19
CA VAL A 57 -0.82 4.98 13.91
C VAL A 57 -1.73 6.17 14.15
N GLU A 58 -1.38 7.33 13.61
CA GLU A 58 -2.20 8.53 13.69
C GLU A 58 -3.01 8.69 12.42
N ARG A 59 -4.32 8.80 12.58
CA ARG A 59 -5.21 8.97 11.44
C ARG A 59 -5.47 10.44 11.18
N MET A 60 -5.78 10.76 9.91
CA MET A 60 -6.16 12.11 9.53
C MET A 60 -7.52 12.48 10.15
N PRO A 61 -7.63 13.64 10.81
CA PRO A 61 -8.91 14.10 11.33
C PRO A 61 -9.77 14.68 10.19
N SER A 62 -10.35 13.80 9.38
CA SER A 62 -11.15 14.19 8.23
C SER A 62 -12.40 13.34 8.14
N THR A 63 -13.53 13.96 7.83
CA THR A 63 -14.79 13.26 7.56
C THR A 63 -14.88 12.76 6.13
N LEU A 64 -14.03 13.24 5.25
CA LEU A 64 -14.05 12.92 3.83
C LEU A 64 -13.01 11.88 3.45
N ILE A 65 -11.82 11.96 4.02
CA ILE A 65 -10.68 11.11 3.67
C ILE A 65 -10.33 10.19 4.84
N ASN A 66 -10.41 8.89 4.61
CA ASN A 66 -9.98 7.88 5.57
C ASN A 66 -8.50 7.60 5.34
N GLY A 67 -7.64 8.49 5.82
CA GLY A 67 -6.20 8.43 5.61
C GLY A 67 -5.42 8.27 6.89
N ILE A 68 -4.13 8.00 6.73
CA ILE A 68 -3.18 7.90 7.81
C ILE A 68 -2.26 9.12 7.76
N HIS A 69 -2.19 9.86 8.87
CA HIS A 69 -1.31 11.01 8.99
C HIS A 69 0.13 10.58 9.29
N SER A 70 0.30 9.62 10.17
CA SER A 70 1.62 9.15 10.61
C SER A 70 1.55 7.69 10.99
N MET A 71 2.55 6.93 10.55
CA MET A 71 2.69 5.51 10.87
C MET A 71 4.18 5.21 11.08
N PRO A 72 4.70 5.40 12.31
CA PRO A 72 6.10 5.12 12.57
C PRO A 72 6.42 3.64 12.41
N VAL A 73 7.49 3.34 11.69
CA VAL A 73 7.93 1.96 11.48
C VAL A 73 9.41 1.81 11.85
N ARG A 74 9.76 0.62 12.28
CA ARG A 74 11.13 0.22 12.54
C ARG A 74 11.49 -0.89 11.55
N PHE A 75 12.68 -0.83 10.99
CA PHE A 75 13.13 -1.84 10.04
C PHE A 75 14.64 -2.00 10.09
N THR A 76 15.13 -3.11 9.54
CA THR A 76 16.54 -3.35 9.35
C THR A 76 16.89 -3.03 7.90
N PRO A 77 17.72 -2.02 7.62
CA PRO A 77 18.10 -1.73 6.24
C PRO A 77 18.95 -2.86 5.65
N SER A 78 18.72 -3.17 4.38
CA SER A 78 19.54 -4.13 3.67
C SER A 78 20.86 -3.49 3.26
N ALA A 79 21.88 -4.33 2.95
CA ALA A 79 23.15 -3.84 2.45
C ALA A 79 22.93 -3.06 1.15
N ARG A 80 23.62 -1.91 1.02
CA ARG A 80 23.50 -1.09 -0.18
C ARG A 80 24.12 -1.80 -1.37
N SER A 81 23.33 -1.95 -2.43
CA SER A 81 23.83 -2.51 -3.68
C SER A 81 24.64 -1.46 -4.45
N ARG A 82 25.76 -1.89 -5.07
CA ARG A 82 26.56 -1.01 -5.93
C ARG A 82 25.82 -0.57 -7.19
N THR A 83 24.84 -1.36 -7.61
CA THR A 83 24.07 -1.08 -8.81
C THR A 83 22.86 -0.20 -8.55
N SER A 84 22.53 0.06 -7.30
CA SER A 84 21.44 0.97 -6.98
C SER A 84 21.96 2.40 -7.09
N ALA A 85 21.48 3.07 -8.08
CA ALA A 85 21.78 4.47 -8.31
C ALA A 85 20.81 5.36 -7.52
#